data_3fcd59274d6007ec260fa33f786bd136
#
_entry.id   3fcd59274d6007ec260fa33f786bd136
#
_cell.length_a   1.000
_cell.length_b   1.000
_cell.length_c   1.000
_cell.angle_alpha   90.00
_cell.angle_beta   90.00
_cell.angle_gamma   90.00
#
_symmetry.space_group_name_H-M   'P 1'
#
loop_
_entity.id
_entity.type
_entity.pdbx_description
1 polymer ?
#
loop_
_entity_poly.entity_id
_entity_poly.type
_entity_poly.pdbx_seq_one_letter_code
_entity_poly.pdbx_strand_id
1 'polypeptide(L)'
;MRNHLDTRLRNIRLTADNYEQAASAAIDYLVKRPEVDAKKIGVYALSFGSHWGMRIAATDQRIAAIAAPWASYVDKYYLLNEESPRYKQLFAYLTQSKSEADLDKIVSTMNMEGRMDKIKCPTLIVNGEFDPRAPVDEIYRLFDQMKAPAELWMLPDQHHNGSITGAGRGIVWQIDIHSFVCDWLRERFEGKPVKHPGKVLWLDPNSGGPNVKDPAFKRYWYE
;
A
#
# COMPACT_ATOMS: atom_id res chain seq x y z
N MET A 1 -2.00 10.66 -7.14
CA MET A 1 -3.05 11.72 -7.13
C MET A 1 -3.59 12.11 -8.51
N ARG A 2 -2.79 12.15 -9.57
CA ARG A 2 -3.29 12.55 -10.91
C ARG A 2 -4.45 11.67 -11.41
N ASN A 3 -4.38 10.36 -11.20
CA ASN A 3 -5.39 9.44 -11.74
C ASN A 3 -6.81 9.65 -11.19
N HIS A 4 -6.96 10.14 -9.95
CA HIS A 4 -8.29 10.43 -9.38
C HIS A 4 -8.96 11.64 -10.03
N LEU A 5 -8.17 12.68 -10.35
CA LEU A 5 -8.68 13.84 -11.07
C LEU A 5 -9.07 13.49 -12.51
N ASP A 6 -8.32 12.61 -13.16
CA ASP A 6 -8.62 12.16 -14.52
C ASP A 6 -9.97 11.44 -14.60
N THR A 7 -10.32 10.61 -13.61
CA THR A 7 -11.63 9.94 -13.57
C THR A 7 -12.77 10.96 -13.48
N ARG A 8 -12.60 12.01 -12.67
CA ARG A 8 -13.62 13.06 -12.54
C ARG A 8 -13.76 13.91 -13.82
N LEU A 9 -12.64 14.25 -14.46
CA LEU A 9 -12.64 14.95 -15.73
C LEU A 9 -13.36 14.16 -16.84
N ARG A 10 -13.31 12.83 -16.76
CA ARG A 10 -14.03 11.92 -17.66
C ARG A 10 -15.44 11.57 -17.18
N ASN A 11 -15.93 12.26 -16.15
CA ASN A 11 -17.21 12.01 -15.50
C ASN A 11 -17.40 10.57 -14.98
N ILE A 12 -16.31 9.94 -14.54
CA ILE A 12 -16.33 8.63 -13.92
C ILE A 12 -16.42 8.82 -12.41
N ARG A 13 -17.51 8.39 -11.81
CA ARG A 13 -17.70 8.43 -10.35
C ARG A 13 -16.74 7.43 -9.67
N LEU A 14 -16.01 7.87 -8.65
CA LEU A 14 -15.22 6.98 -7.82
C LEU A 14 -16.15 6.11 -6.96
N THR A 15 -15.96 4.79 -7.03
CA THR A 15 -16.64 3.79 -6.19
C THR A 15 -15.62 2.88 -5.54
N ALA A 16 -16.04 2.03 -4.60
CA ALA A 16 -15.12 1.12 -3.91
C ALA A 16 -14.46 0.09 -4.83
N ASP A 17 -15.10 -0.29 -5.92
CA ASP A 17 -14.74 -1.44 -6.78
C ASP A 17 -14.30 -1.06 -8.19
N ASN A 18 -14.48 0.17 -8.66
CA ASN A 18 -14.14 0.49 -10.05
C ASN A 18 -12.63 0.53 -10.33
N TYR A 19 -11.77 0.67 -9.33
CA TYR A 19 -10.33 0.48 -9.49
C TYR A 19 -9.94 -0.99 -9.71
N GLU A 20 -10.67 -1.92 -9.11
CA GLU A 20 -10.48 -3.35 -9.34
C GLU A 20 -10.74 -3.70 -10.82
N GLN A 21 -11.84 -3.18 -11.37
CA GLN A 21 -12.18 -3.36 -12.79
C GLN A 21 -11.14 -2.72 -13.72
N ALA A 22 -10.73 -1.49 -13.43
CA ALA A 22 -9.72 -0.80 -14.24
C ALA A 22 -8.36 -1.51 -14.22
N ALA A 23 -7.97 -2.04 -13.07
CA ALA A 23 -6.72 -2.78 -12.94
C ALA A 23 -6.76 -4.13 -13.67
N SER A 24 -7.86 -4.89 -13.55
CA SER A 24 -8.04 -6.12 -14.31
C SER A 24 -7.97 -5.88 -15.82
N ALA A 25 -8.59 -4.81 -16.31
CA ALA A 25 -8.50 -4.41 -17.70
C ALA A 25 -7.05 -4.06 -18.13
N ALA A 26 -6.29 -3.40 -17.26
CA ALA A 26 -4.87 -3.13 -17.49
C ALA A 26 -4.04 -4.42 -17.54
N ILE A 27 -4.32 -5.36 -16.63
CA ILE A 27 -3.67 -6.67 -16.62
C ILE A 27 -4.02 -7.47 -17.88
N ASP A 28 -5.28 -7.43 -18.34
CA ASP A 28 -5.72 -8.06 -19.59
C ASP A 28 -4.97 -7.54 -20.82
N TYR A 29 -4.60 -6.27 -20.79
CA TYR A 29 -3.75 -5.68 -21.81
C TYR A 29 -2.31 -6.15 -21.68
N LEU A 30 -1.74 -6.11 -20.48
CA LEU A 30 -0.35 -6.46 -20.20
C LEU A 30 -0.03 -7.92 -20.56
N VAL A 31 -0.90 -8.86 -20.20
CA VAL A 31 -0.67 -10.30 -20.47
C VAL A 31 -0.66 -10.65 -21.96
N LYS A 32 -1.15 -9.77 -22.82
CA LYS A 32 -1.13 -9.94 -24.28
C LYS A 32 0.13 -9.37 -24.94
N ARG A 33 0.97 -8.66 -24.17
CA ARG A 33 2.18 -8.04 -24.68
C ARG A 33 3.32 -9.06 -24.70
N PRO A 34 4.01 -9.26 -25.84
CA PRO A 34 5.06 -10.27 -25.96
C PRO A 34 6.30 -9.97 -25.09
N GLU A 35 6.52 -8.71 -24.72
CA GLU A 35 7.59 -8.27 -23.84
C GLU A 35 7.29 -8.42 -22.34
N VAL A 36 6.05 -8.79 -21.98
CA VAL A 36 5.61 -8.93 -20.59
C VAL A 36 5.57 -10.40 -20.19
N ASP A 37 6.29 -10.72 -19.11
CA ASP A 37 6.11 -12.02 -18.45
C ASP A 37 4.83 -11.98 -17.60
N ALA A 38 3.78 -12.62 -18.10
CA ALA A 38 2.47 -12.66 -17.45
C ALA A 38 2.50 -13.28 -16.03
N LYS A 39 3.56 -14.03 -15.68
CA LYS A 39 3.75 -14.61 -14.33
C LYS A 39 4.46 -13.68 -13.36
N LYS A 40 4.91 -12.51 -13.83
CA LYS A 40 5.70 -11.54 -13.05
C LYS A 40 5.05 -10.16 -13.01
N ILE A 41 3.73 -10.10 -13.07
CA ILE A 41 2.99 -8.86 -12.87
C ILE A 41 2.82 -8.63 -11.38
N GLY A 42 3.37 -7.54 -10.88
CA GLY A 42 3.25 -7.15 -9.47
C GLY A 42 2.64 -5.78 -9.29
N VAL A 43 2.29 -5.48 -8.05
CA VAL A 43 1.72 -4.19 -7.67
C VAL A 43 2.67 -3.49 -6.71
N TYR A 44 3.09 -2.28 -7.07
CA TYR A 44 3.73 -1.34 -6.17
C TYR A 44 2.71 -0.26 -5.78
N ALA A 45 2.25 -0.29 -4.54
CA ALA A 45 1.06 0.44 -4.09
C ALA A 45 1.40 1.44 -3.00
N LEU A 46 1.68 2.69 -3.39
CA LEU A 46 2.11 3.75 -2.48
C LEU A 46 0.92 4.47 -1.81
N SER A 47 0.97 4.64 -0.49
CA SER A 47 0.03 5.48 0.28
C SER A 47 -1.43 5.08 0.00
N PHE A 48 -2.28 6.01 -0.37
CA PHE A 48 -3.67 5.71 -0.75
C PHE A 48 -3.79 4.66 -1.87
N GLY A 49 -2.76 4.54 -2.72
CA GLY A 49 -2.66 3.47 -3.71
C GLY A 49 -2.64 2.08 -3.09
N SER A 50 -2.20 1.93 -1.82
CA SER A 50 -2.18 0.64 -1.14
C SER A 50 -3.59 0.08 -0.89
N HIS A 51 -4.57 0.95 -0.62
CA HIS A 51 -5.97 0.53 -0.52
C HIS A 51 -6.45 -0.14 -1.82
N TRP A 52 -6.20 0.50 -2.95
CA TRP A 52 -6.57 -0.05 -4.27
C TRP A 52 -5.74 -1.27 -4.63
N GLY A 53 -4.43 -1.22 -4.39
CA GLY A 53 -3.51 -2.32 -4.65
C GLY A 53 -3.89 -3.59 -3.90
N MET A 54 -4.22 -3.50 -2.62
CA MET A 54 -4.68 -4.63 -1.80
C MET A 54 -6.02 -5.17 -2.30
N ARG A 55 -6.98 -4.31 -2.66
CA ARG A 55 -8.25 -4.73 -3.23
C ARG A 55 -8.06 -5.45 -4.57
N ILE A 56 -7.19 -4.92 -5.43
CA ILE A 56 -6.83 -5.55 -6.71
C ILE A 56 -6.21 -6.92 -6.47
N ALA A 57 -5.23 -7.04 -5.56
CA ALA A 57 -4.59 -8.31 -5.24
C ALA A 57 -5.55 -9.35 -4.62
N ALA A 58 -6.59 -8.87 -3.91
CA ALA A 58 -7.65 -9.75 -3.39
C ALA A 58 -8.62 -10.23 -4.48
N THR A 59 -8.74 -9.51 -5.59
CA THR A 59 -9.71 -9.77 -6.65
C THR A 59 -9.08 -10.45 -7.88
N ASP A 60 -7.89 -10.01 -8.30
CA ASP A 60 -7.19 -10.54 -9.48
C ASP A 60 -6.00 -11.41 -9.08
N GLN A 61 -6.15 -12.71 -9.21
CA GLN A 61 -5.16 -13.71 -8.81
C GLN A 61 -3.95 -13.81 -9.77
N ARG A 62 -3.88 -12.99 -10.81
CA ARG A 62 -2.73 -12.88 -11.72
C ARG A 62 -1.63 -12.00 -11.15
N ILE A 63 -1.89 -11.30 -10.03
CA ILE A 63 -0.87 -10.54 -9.31
C ILE A 63 0.11 -11.51 -8.65
N ALA A 64 1.38 -11.46 -9.07
CA ALA A 64 2.44 -12.33 -8.57
C ALA A 64 3.01 -11.89 -7.21
N ALA A 65 2.99 -10.61 -6.91
CA ALA A 65 3.39 -10.03 -5.63
C ALA A 65 2.84 -8.62 -5.47
N ILE A 66 2.65 -8.18 -4.23
CA ILE A 66 2.31 -6.79 -3.91
C ILE A 66 3.23 -6.24 -2.82
N ALA A 67 3.66 -5.00 -3.01
CA ALA A 67 4.33 -4.24 -1.97
C ALA A 67 3.62 -2.89 -1.77
N ALA A 68 3.31 -2.59 -0.52
CA ALA A 68 2.53 -1.42 -0.10
C ALA A 68 3.34 -0.54 0.86
N PRO A 69 4.31 0.26 0.35
CA PRO A 69 5.01 1.23 1.19
C PRO A 69 4.08 2.38 1.59
N TRP A 70 4.25 2.84 2.83
CA TRP A 70 3.39 3.85 3.45
C TRP A 70 1.92 3.42 3.36
N ALA A 71 1.66 2.24 3.84
CA ALA A 71 0.38 1.59 3.70
C ALA A 71 -0.75 2.42 4.31
N SER A 72 -1.79 2.64 3.52
CA SER A 72 -3.00 3.34 3.95
C SER A 72 -4.21 2.57 3.41
N TYR A 73 -4.25 1.26 3.71
CA TYR A 73 -5.33 0.38 3.29
C TYR A 73 -6.48 0.27 4.29
N VAL A 74 -6.34 0.92 5.42
CA VAL A 74 -7.36 1.00 6.47
C VAL A 74 -8.67 1.61 5.99
N ASP A 75 -9.69 1.54 6.82
CA ASP A 75 -11.03 2.05 6.52
C ASP A 75 -11.00 3.53 6.12
N LYS A 76 -11.59 3.84 4.97
CA LYS A 76 -11.62 5.21 4.45
C LYS A 76 -12.66 6.07 5.13
N TYR A 77 -13.70 5.51 5.68
CA TYR A 77 -14.65 6.25 6.51
C TYR A 77 -13.96 6.83 7.75
N TYR A 78 -13.17 6.02 8.44
CA TYR A 78 -12.33 6.47 9.56
C TYR A 78 -11.38 7.58 9.14
N LEU A 79 -10.58 7.34 8.10
CA LEU A 79 -9.62 8.32 7.59
C LEU A 79 -10.27 9.68 7.29
N LEU A 80 -11.44 9.70 6.65
CA LEU A 80 -12.12 10.94 6.27
C LEU A 80 -12.72 11.70 7.46
N ASN A 81 -12.98 11.03 8.57
CA ASN A 81 -13.51 11.67 9.78
C ASN A 81 -12.41 12.16 10.74
N GLU A 82 -11.25 11.50 10.75
CA GLU A 82 -10.13 11.83 11.66
C GLU A 82 -9.08 12.75 11.02
N GLU A 83 -8.99 12.77 9.69
CA GLU A 83 -8.04 13.60 8.96
C GLU A 83 -8.62 14.98 8.58
N SER A 84 -7.78 15.81 7.99
CA SER A 84 -8.14 17.17 7.55
C SER A 84 -9.42 17.19 6.71
N PRO A 85 -10.32 18.17 6.93
CA PRO A 85 -11.56 18.36 6.14
C PRO A 85 -11.34 18.40 4.62
N ARG A 86 -10.12 18.71 4.18
CA ARG A 86 -9.73 18.66 2.77
C ARG A 86 -9.96 17.27 2.14
N TYR A 87 -9.77 16.21 2.91
CA TYR A 87 -10.01 14.85 2.40
C TYR A 87 -11.49 14.59 2.14
N LYS A 88 -12.38 15.03 3.04
CA LYS A 88 -13.83 14.97 2.80
C LYS A 88 -14.22 15.71 1.52
N GLN A 89 -13.72 16.93 1.36
CA GLN A 89 -14.00 17.74 0.15
C GLN A 89 -13.50 17.05 -1.12
N LEU A 90 -12.27 16.52 -1.10
CA LEU A 90 -11.70 15.81 -2.22
C LEU A 90 -12.54 14.56 -2.57
N PHE A 91 -12.89 13.77 -1.58
CA PHE A 91 -13.67 12.56 -1.80
C PHE A 91 -15.10 12.87 -2.24
N ALA A 92 -15.74 13.90 -1.69
CA ALA A 92 -17.05 14.35 -2.16
C ALA A 92 -17.00 14.73 -3.67
N TYR A 93 -15.95 15.42 -4.09
CA TYR A 93 -15.72 15.73 -5.49
C TYR A 93 -15.52 14.49 -6.36
N LEU A 94 -14.69 13.55 -5.94
CA LEU A 94 -14.36 12.35 -6.71
C LEU A 94 -15.53 11.35 -6.78
N THR A 95 -16.26 11.20 -5.68
CA THR A 95 -17.44 10.34 -5.60
C THR A 95 -18.70 10.99 -6.15
N GLN A 96 -18.62 12.28 -6.54
CA GLN A 96 -19.78 13.07 -6.99
C GLN A 96 -20.93 13.06 -5.98
N SER A 97 -20.60 13.04 -4.68
CA SER A 97 -21.56 13.02 -3.60
C SER A 97 -22.33 14.34 -3.53
N LYS A 98 -23.62 14.26 -3.28
CA LYS A 98 -24.53 15.42 -3.20
C LYS A 98 -24.70 15.94 -1.79
N SER A 99 -24.33 15.15 -0.80
CA SER A 99 -24.37 15.46 0.62
C SER A 99 -23.30 14.70 1.38
N GLU A 100 -23.04 15.09 2.63
CA GLU A 100 -22.14 14.35 3.52
C GLU A 100 -22.64 12.91 3.76
N ALA A 101 -23.94 12.73 3.99
CA ALA A 101 -24.53 11.40 4.16
C ALA A 101 -24.39 10.51 2.91
N ASP A 102 -24.43 11.08 1.71
CA ASP A 102 -24.15 10.35 0.45
C ASP A 102 -22.68 9.96 0.37
N LEU A 103 -21.78 10.85 0.76
CA LEU A 103 -20.35 10.55 0.86
C LEU A 103 -20.07 9.43 1.85
N ASP A 104 -20.59 9.53 3.06
CA ASP A 104 -20.38 8.55 4.14
C ASP A 104 -20.84 7.15 3.71
N LYS A 105 -21.97 7.05 3.04
CA LYS A 105 -22.49 5.80 2.49
C LYS A 105 -21.53 5.17 1.48
N ILE A 106 -20.85 5.98 0.66
CA ILE A 106 -19.92 5.46 -0.34
C ILE A 106 -18.60 5.07 0.32
N VAL A 107 -18.04 5.93 1.16
CA VAL A 107 -16.72 5.69 1.75
C VAL A 107 -16.72 4.56 2.78
N SER A 108 -17.84 4.31 3.46
CA SER A 108 -17.99 3.16 4.36
C SER A 108 -17.81 1.81 3.66
N THR A 109 -17.95 1.76 2.32
CA THR A 109 -17.66 0.56 1.53
C THR A 109 -16.18 0.45 1.12
N MET A 110 -15.38 1.51 1.35
CA MET A 110 -13.96 1.57 0.99
C MET A 110 -13.07 1.07 2.16
N ASN A 111 -13.19 -0.20 2.46
CA ASN A 111 -12.42 -0.89 3.50
C ASN A 111 -11.85 -2.23 2.98
N MET A 112 -11.11 -2.92 3.83
CA MET A 112 -10.50 -4.22 3.52
C MET A 112 -11.15 -5.39 4.27
N GLU A 113 -12.28 -5.18 4.92
CA GLU A 113 -12.98 -6.22 5.67
C GLU A 113 -13.37 -7.41 4.78
N GLY A 114 -13.01 -8.61 5.24
CA GLY A 114 -13.24 -9.86 4.50
C GLY A 114 -12.52 -9.96 3.16
N ARG A 115 -11.43 -9.21 2.98
CA ARG A 115 -10.62 -9.19 1.75
C ARG A 115 -9.16 -9.58 1.96
N MET A 116 -8.60 -9.36 3.14
CA MET A 116 -7.19 -9.64 3.41
C MET A 116 -6.85 -11.13 3.24
N ASP A 117 -7.73 -12.02 3.62
CA ASP A 117 -7.61 -13.48 3.46
C ASP A 117 -7.75 -13.96 2.00
N LYS A 118 -8.27 -13.11 1.12
CA LYS A 118 -8.40 -13.38 -0.33
C LYS A 118 -7.15 -13.06 -1.12
N ILE A 119 -6.25 -12.26 -0.58
CA ILE A 119 -4.93 -12.02 -1.19
C ILE A 119 -4.14 -13.33 -1.12
N LYS A 120 -3.70 -13.83 -2.26
CA LYS A 120 -2.97 -15.11 -2.37
C LYS A 120 -1.49 -14.95 -2.69
N CYS A 121 -1.11 -13.81 -3.21
CA CYS A 121 0.28 -13.53 -3.55
C CYS A 121 1.11 -13.06 -2.35
N PRO A 122 2.44 -13.23 -2.39
CA PRO A 122 3.36 -12.62 -1.42
C PRO A 122 3.11 -11.13 -1.27
N THR A 123 3.06 -10.67 -0.02
CA THR A 123 2.68 -9.30 0.31
C THR A 123 3.69 -8.66 1.26
N LEU A 124 4.16 -7.47 0.91
CA LEU A 124 4.93 -6.60 1.80
C LEU A 124 4.10 -5.36 2.15
N ILE A 125 4.00 -5.10 3.44
CA ILE A 125 3.40 -3.89 3.98
C ILE A 125 4.50 -3.10 4.69
N VAL A 126 4.60 -1.79 4.46
CA VAL A 126 5.51 -0.91 5.20
C VAL A 126 4.71 0.22 5.80
N ASN A 127 4.82 0.42 7.11
CA ASN A 127 4.08 1.45 7.83
C ASN A 127 4.97 2.23 8.79
N GLY A 128 4.66 3.51 8.97
CA GLY A 128 5.26 4.32 10.03
C GLY A 128 4.53 4.09 11.35
N GLU A 129 5.28 4.02 12.46
CA GLU A 129 4.71 3.78 13.79
C GLU A 129 3.64 4.81 14.17
N PHE A 130 3.87 6.07 13.83
CA PHE A 130 2.97 7.19 14.13
C PHE A 130 2.25 7.74 12.90
N ASP A 131 1.92 6.87 11.93
CA ASP A 131 1.19 7.29 10.75
C ASP A 131 -0.30 7.53 11.06
N PRO A 132 -0.78 8.79 11.10
CA PRO A 132 -2.17 9.08 11.44
C PRO A 132 -3.16 8.64 10.35
N ARG A 133 -2.66 8.35 9.14
CA ARG A 133 -3.48 7.88 8.01
C ARG A 133 -3.60 6.37 7.95
N ALA A 134 -2.84 5.70 8.80
CA ALA A 134 -2.80 4.25 8.90
C ALA A 134 -2.47 3.85 10.34
N PRO A 135 -3.40 4.04 11.28
CA PRO A 135 -3.21 3.70 12.68
C PRO A 135 -2.67 2.28 12.84
N VAL A 136 -1.65 2.12 13.67
CA VAL A 136 -0.89 0.88 13.78
C VAL A 136 -1.73 -0.31 14.22
N ASP A 137 -2.69 -0.10 15.10
CA ASP A 137 -3.64 -1.11 15.57
C ASP A 137 -4.52 -1.64 14.44
N GLU A 138 -5.02 -0.77 13.56
CA GLU A 138 -5.77 -1.15 12.36
C GLU A 138 -4.88 -1.91 11.35
N ILE A 139 -3.63 -1.47 11.20
CA ILE A 139 -2.66 -2.18 10.34
C ILE A 139 -2.44 -3.61 10.85
N TYR A 140 -2.22 -3.80 12.15
CA TYR A 140 -2.06 -5.13 12.75
C TYR A 140 -3.33 -5.97 12.61
N ARG A 141 -4.48 -5.41 12.95
CA ARG A 141 -5.77 -6.10 12.86
C ARG A 141 -6.04 -6.66 11.46
N LEU A 142 -5.73 -5.90 10.43
CA LEU A 142 -5.90 -6.33 9.05
C LEU A 142 -4.77 -7.27 8.60
N PHE A 143 -3.54 -7.03 9.03
CA PHE A 143 -2.41 -7.92 8.74
C PHE A 143 -2.64 -9.34 9.26
N ASP A 144 -3.17 -9.47 10.48
CA ASP A 144 -3.45 -10.77 11.11
C ASP A 144 -4.50 -11.60 10.36
N GLN A 145 -5.31 -10.98 9.50
CA GLN A 145 -6.29 -11.68 8.66
C GLN A 145 -5.64 -12.31 7.40
N MET A 146 -4.39 -11.99 7.08
CA MET A 146 -3.73 -12.49 5.89
C MET A 146 -3.42 -13.99 6.02
N LYS A 147 -3.63 -14.71 4.91
CA LYS A 147 -3.30 -16.14 4.79
C LYS A 147 -2.13 -16.39 3.84
N ALA A 148 -1.86 -15.46 2.94
CA ALA A 148 -0.71 -15.51 2.06
C ALA A 148 0.59 -15.18 2.84
N PRO A 149 1.76 -15.60 2.36
CA PRO A 149 3.02 -15.17 2.93
C PRO A 149 3.16 -13.64 2.90
N ALA A 150 3.19 -13.01 4.07
CA ALA A 150 3.25 -11.56 4.19
C ALA A 150 4.26 -11.13 5.25
N GLU A 151 4.88 -9.97 5.03
CA GLU A 151 5.71 -9.27 6.01
C GLU A 151 5.15 -7.88 6.26
N LEU A 152 5.20 -7.44 7.51
CA LEU A 152 4.93 -6.07 7.90
C LEU A 152 6.22 -5.43 8.41
N TRP A 153 6.71 -4.42 7.70
CA TRP A 153 7.87 -3.62 8.11
C TRP A 153 7.38 -2.37 8.82
N MET A 154 7.76 -2.23 10.09
CA MET A 154 7.45 -1.06 10.90
C MET A 154 8.65 -0.13 10.97
N LEU A 155 8.41 1.13 10.66
CA LEU A 155 9.41 2.20 10.73
C LEU A 155 9.21 2.98 12.04
N PRO A 156 10.10 2.78 13.05
CA PRO A 156 9.96 3.48 14.32
C PRO A 156 10.08 5.00 14.13
N ASP A 157 9.35 5.74 14.94
CA ASP A 157 9.33 7.21 14.93
C ASP A 157 8.89 7.86 13.60
N GLN A 158 8.31 7.08 12.66
CA GLN A 158 7.92 7.61 11.37
C GLN A 158 6.42 7.90 11.28
N HIS A 159 6.11 9.00 10.61
CA HIS A 159 4.79 9.33 10.11
C HIS A 159 4.58 8.86 8.67
N HIS A 160 3.50 9.31 8.05
CA HIS A 160 3.22 9.04 6.65
C HIS A 160 4.33 9.56 5.73
N ASN A 161 4.74 8.76 4.75
CA ASN A 161 5.83 9.05 3.79
C ASN A 161 7.21 9.26 4.43
N GLY A 162 7.48 8.65 5.58
CA GLY A 162 8.77 8.77 6.24
C GLY A 162 9.08 10.15 6.82
N SER A 163 8.06 10.99 6.98
CA SER A 163 8.23 12.24 7.70
C SER A 163 8.34 11.96 9.20
N ILE A 164 9.43 12.42 9.81
CA ILE A 164 9.63 12.35 11.26
C ILE A 164 9.05 13.60 11.91
N THR A 165 8.39 13.42 13.04
CA THR A 165 8.12 14.51 13.98
C THR A 165 9.42 15.00 14.59
N GLY A 166 9.93 16.13 14.13
CA GLY A 166 10.81 17.00 14.88
C GLY A 166 12.32 16.82 14.80
N ALA A 167 12.88 15.91 13.99
CA ALA A 167 14.32 15.69 14.10
C ALA A 167 15.13 15.51 12.80
N GLY A 168 14.63 15.90 11.65
CA GLY A 168 15.46 15.94 10.42
C GLY A 168 15.98 14.60 9.89
N ARG A 169 15.62 13.49 10.50
CA ARG A 169 16.05 12.14 10.09
C ARG A 169 15.14 11.48 9.06
N GLY A 170 13.98 12.05 8.75
CA GLY A 170 12.96 11.47 7.87
C GLY A 170 13.33 11.39 6.40
N ILE A 171 14.32 12.14 5.97
CA ILE A 171 14.72 12.19 4.56
C ILE A 171 15.35 10.87 4.10
N VAL A 172 16.05 10.20 4.99
CA VAL A 172 16.78 8.95 4.69
C VAL A 172 15.81 7.83 4.35
N TRP A 173 14.82 7.57 5.20
CA TRP A 173 13.82 6.53 4.94
C TRP A 173 12.94 6.79 3.72
N GLN A 174 12.64 8.04 3.43
CA GLN A 174 11.81 8.40 2.29
C GLN A 174 12.42 7.97 0.95
N ILE A 175 13.74 7.99 0.83
CA ILE A 175 14.44 7.61 -0.39
C ILE A 175 14.73 6.11 -0.43
N ASP A 176 15.19 5.56 0.67
CA ASP A 176 15.79 4.24 0.70
C ASP A 176 14.78 3.11 0.84
N ILE A 177 13.66 3.35 1.53
CA ILE A 177 12.61 2.35 1.66
C ILE A 177 12.08 1.89 0.29
N HIS A 178 12.00 2.79 -0.67
CA HIS A 178 11.56 2.45 -2.02
C HIS A 178 12.51 1.48 -2.72
N SER A 179 13.82 1.65 -2.52
CA SER A 179 14.83 0.73 -3.08
C SER A 179 14.68 -0.67 -2.47
N PHE A 180 14.51 -0.77 -1.16
CA PHE A 180 14.30 -2.07 -0.48
C PHE A 180 13.00 -2.74 -0.90
N VAL A 181 11.94 -1.97 -1.03
CA VAL A 181 10.65 -2.47 -1.51
C VAL A 181 10.76 -2.99 -2.95
N CYS A 182 11.48 -2.30 -3.81
CA CYS A 182 11.75 -2.77 -5.18
C CYS A 182 12.61 -4.04 -5.19
N ASP A 183 13.63 -4.11 -4.33
CA ASP A 183 14.44 -5.31 -4.17
C ASP A 183 13.61 -6.50 -3.66
N TRP A 184 12.73 -6.25 -2.68
CA TRP A 184 11.81 -7.28 -2.19
C TRP A 184 10.91 -7.80 -3.32
N LEU A 185 10.32 -6.93 -4.15
CA LEU A 185 9.50 -7.34 -5.30
C LEU A 185 10.30 -8.12 -6.32
N ARG A 186 11.52 -7.66 -6.65
CA ARG A 186 12.41 -8.37 -7.58
C ARG A 186 12.68 -9.79 -7.09
N GLU A 187 12.95 -9.99 -5.81
CA GLU A 187 13.17 -11.32 -5.24
C GLU A 187 11.95 -12.24 -5.41
N ARG A 188 10.73 -11.69 -5.31
CA ARG A 188 9.51 -12.48 -5.57
C ARG A 188 9.42 -12.89 -7.04
N PHE A 189 9.77 -12.00 -7.97
CA PHE A 189 9.81 -12.33 -9.40
C PHE A 189 10.94 -13.31 -9.78
N GLU A 190 11.98 -13.39 -8.97
CA GLU A 190 13.02 -14.41 -9.06
C GLU A 190 12.62 -15.76 -8.40
N GLY A 191 11.42 -15.84 -7.84
CA GLY A 191 10.91 -17.05 -7.20
C GLY A 191 11.41 -17.30 -5.77
N LYS A 192 12.11 -16.32 -5.16
CA LYS A 192 12.55 -16.44 -3.77
C LYS A 192 11.34 -16.34 -2.82
N PRO A 193 11.28 -17.16 -1.78
CA PRO A 193 10.19 -17.11 -0.81
C PRO A 193 10.26 -15.84 0.06
N VAL A 194 9.14 -15.48 0.67
CA VAL A 194 9.09 -14.48 1.76
C VAL A 194 9.95 -15.00 2.91
N LYS A 195 10.85 -14.18 3.42
CA LYS A 195 11.83 -14.63 4.45
C LYS A 195 11.19 -14.78 5.82
N HIS A 196 10.30 -13.89 6.20
CA HIS A 196 9.71 -13.85 7.53
C HIS A 196 8.17 -13.80 7.43
N PRO A 197 7.52 -14.84 6.89
CA PRO A 197 6.08 -14.84 6.67
C PRO A 197 5.32 -14.74 8.00
N GLY A 198 4.33 -13.84 8.03
CA GLY A 198 3.51 -13.57 9.21
C GLY A 198 4.23 -12.79 10.31
N LYS A 199 5.39 -12.19 10.02
CA LYS A 199 6.17 -11.42 11.02
C LYS A 199 6.05 -9.93 10.82
N VAL A 200 6.03 -9.23 11.95
CA VAL A 200 6.24 -7.79 12.05
C VAL A 200 7.72 -7.55 12.32
N LEU A 201 8.37 -6.80 11.44
CA LEU A 201 9.80 -6.49 11.53
C LEU A 201 9.96 -5.00 11.79
N TRP A 202 10.51 -4.66 12.95
CA TRP A 202 10.86 -3.29 13.29
C TRP A 202 12.20 -2.93 12.68
N LEU A 203 12.20 -1.95 11.79
CA LEU A 203 13.41 -1.54 11.10
C LEU A 203 14.17 -0.52 11.95
N ASP A 204 15.42 -0.81 12.32
CA ASP A 204 16.25 0.11 13.09
C ASP A 204 16.93 1.16 12.18
N PRO A 205 16.58 2.45 12.29
CA PRO A 205 17.20 3.50 11.49
C PRO A 205 18.67 3.75 11.86
N ASN A 206 19.13 3.24 13.00
CA ASN A 206 20.48 3.50 13.52
C ASN A 206 21.49 2.40 13.15
N SER A 207 21.06 1.32 12.53
CA SER A 207 21.93 0.21 12.14
C SER A 207 22.75 0.47 10.87
N GLY A 208 23.12 1.71 10.64
CA GLY A 208 23.90 2.12 9.50
C GLY A 208 23.10 2.89 8.45
N GLY A 209 21.79 3.04 8.64
CA GLY A 209 20.90 3.62 7.65
C GLY A 209 21.03 2.94 6.28
N PRO A 210 20.12 3.17 5.39
CA PRO A 210 20.18 2.58 4.06
C PRO A 210 21.15 3.34 3.17
N ASN A 211 22.38 3.41 3.52
CA ASN A 211 23.41 3.88 2.61
C ASN A 211 23.81 2.72 1.71
N VAL A 212 23.24 2.63 0.54
CA VAL A 212 23.54 1.60 -0.47
C VAL A 212 25.02 1.57 -0.83
N LYS A 213 25.76 2.65 -0.54
CA LYS A 213 27.21 2.77 -0.75
C LYS A 213 28.03 2.33 0.48
N ASP A 214 27.39 2.15 1.64
CA ASP A 214 28.07 1.66 2.83
C ASP A 214 28.11 0.11 2.78
N PRO A 215 29.28 -0.51 2.63
CA PRO A 215 29.41 -1.97 2.67
C PRO A 215 29.02 -2.58 4.04
N ALA A 216 28.95 -1.75 5.09
CA ALA A 216 28.44 -2.15 6.39
C ALA A 216 26.90 -2.10 6.46
N PHE A 217 26.24 -1.52 5.47
CA PHE A 217 24.80 -1.55 5.40
C PHE A 217 24.34 -2.98 5.13
N LYS A 218 24.10 -3.70 6.19
CA LYS A 218 23.49 -5.01 6.15
C LYS A 218 21.98 -4.83 6.18
N ARG A 219 21.29 -5.50 5.30
CA ARG A 219 19.85 -5.69 5.36
C ARG A 219 19.53 -6.65 6.52
N TYR A 220 19.95 -6.28 7.73
CA TYR A 220 19.95 -7.15 8.91
C TYR A 220 18.55 -7.64 9.31
N TRP A 221 17.49 -6.97 8.92
CA TRP A 221 16.13 -7.47 9.07
C TRP A 221 15.76 -8.53 8.04
N TYR A 222 16.66 -8.80 7.09
CA TYR A 222 16.55 -9.84 6.10
C TYR A 222 17.30 -11.12 6.49
N GLU A 223 18.16 -11.02 7.45
CA GLU A 223 18.92 -12.16 8.01
C GLU A 223 18.13 -12.77 9.20
#